data_92bafbf9c4bd4dc4673771bdcc753cef
#
_entry.id   92bafbf9c4bd4dc4673771bdcc753cef
#
_cell.length_a   1.000
_cell.length_b   1.000
_cell.length_c   1.000
_cell.angle_alpha   90.00
_cell.angle_beta   90.00
_cell.angle_gamma   90.00
#
_symmetry.space_group_name_H-M   'P 1'
#
loop_
_entity.id
_entity.type
_entity.pdbx_description
1 polymer ?
#
loop_
_entity_poly.entity_id
_entity_poly.type
_entity_poly.pdbx_seq_one_letter_code
_entity_poly.pdbx_strand_id
1 'polypeptide(L)'
;MDARRWDLYGGLAGLALGAIDTALLLASGVEMTVGGRSATLAVGATFGSSFGALGFLLGRLIQARARARADADTIARQLAELEETQAAWLQSEKLAALGRLAAGIAHEVRNPLGVIRASATMVQESFDPADEAFRACQFIREETDRLDGLVKSLLGFARPTELRSTSCSVEKLFDRVLQLADAELRSRRVEPRRAVDPGLGELRGDPDLLAQMLLDLVTNAAEAMESGGSLELRARVAGDDALLEVADSGPGIADAEAARAFEPFYTTKPRGTGLGLAMARRIAVAHGGTLEAVQAQGSGRAGAGACVRARLPLAGPPSRGRILV
;
A
#
# COMPACT_ATOMS: atom_id res chain seq x y z
N MET A 1 13.83 18.14 -32.93
CA MET A 1 14.41 19.52 -32.94
C MET A 1 15.01 19.76 -31.57
N ASP A 2 16.33 19.90 -31.50
CA ASP A 2 17.08 19.86 -30.21
C ASP A 2 16.84 21.16 -29.43
N ALA A 3 16.10 21.08 -28.34
CA ALA A 3 15.73 22.20 -27.44
C ALA A 3 16.98 22.96 -26.88
N ARG A 4 18.18 22.43 -27.10
CA ARG A 4 19.44 22.95 -26.60
C ARG A 4 20.01 24.11 -27.40
N ARG A 5 19.39 24.49 -28.51
CA ARG A 5 19.95 25.50 -29.49
C ARG A 5 18.99 26.64 -29.83
N TRP A 6 18.00 26.92 -29.02
CA TRP A 6 17.03 27.98 -29.27
C TRP A 6 17.65 29.38 -29.33
N ASP A 7 18.72 29.60 -28.55
CA ASP A 7 19.53 30.85 -28.61
C ASP A 7 20.15 31.04 -29.98
N LEU A 8 20.71 30.00 -30.55
CA LEU A 8 21.35 30.04 -31.89
C LEU A 8 20.28 30.23 -33.00
N TYR A 9 19.16 29.50 -32.90
CA TYR A 9 18.06 29.63 -33.88
C TYR A 9 17.40 31.00 -33.82
N GLY A 10 17.18 31.53 -32.59
CA GLY A 10 16.66 32.88 -32.40
C GLY A 10 17.58 33.96 -32.96
N GLY A 11 18.89 33.87 -32.75
CA GLY A 11 19.88 34.76 -33.30
C GLY A 11 19.92 34.70 -34.80
N LEU A 12 19.95 33.52 -35.41
CA LEU A 12 19.96 33.31 -36.85
C LEU A 12 18.68 33.83 -37.53
N ALA A 13 17.52 33.61 -36.94
CA ALA A 13 16.24 34.11 -37.45
C ALA A 13 16.20 35.65 -37.42
N GLY A 14 16.70 36.28 -36.35
CA GLY A 14 16.80 37.72 -36.24
C GLY A 14 17.75 38.33 -37.29
N LEU A 15 18.91 37.71 -37.55
CA LEU A 15 19.84 38.12 -38.59
C LEU A 15 19.21 37.97 -40.01
N ALA A 16 18.50 36.90 -40.27
CA ALA A 16 17.81 36.66 -41.53
C ALA A 16 16.73 37.72 -41.79
N LEU A 17 15.94 38.10 -40.79
CA LEU A 17 14.96 39.16 -40.86
C LEU A 17 15.60 40.52 -41.22
N GLY A 18 16.70 40.86 -40.55
CA GLY A 18 17.44 42.08 -40.85
C GLY A 18 18.05 42.11 -42.26
N ALA A 19 18.50 40.96 -42.80
CA ALA A 19 18.98 40.81 -44.14
C ALA A 19 17.86 40.99 -45.20
N ILE A 20 16.68 40.41 -44.91
CA ILE A 20 15.48 40.55 -45.77
C ILE A 20 15.03 42.00 -45.84
N ASP A 21 14.96 42.71 -44.68
CA ASP A 21 14.59 44.12 -44.64
C ASP A 21 15.55 44.98 -45.41
N THR A 22 16.88 44.73 -45.30
CA THR A 22 17.90 45.44 -46.06
C THR A 22 17.77 45.21 -47.58
N ALA A 23 17.49 43.94 -47.97
CA ALA A 23 17.30 43.62 -49.40
C ALA A 23 16.03 44.26 -49.96
N LEU A 24 14.95 44.34 -49.18
CA LEU A 24 13.71 45.00 -49.59
C LEU A 24 13.89 46.52 -49.79
N LEU A 25 14.64 47.17 -48.87
CA LEU A 25 14.99 48.59 -49.01
C LEU A 25 15.81 48.85 -50.25
N LEU A 26 16.79 48.01 -50.54
CA LEU A 26 17.59 48.13 -51.78
C LEU A 26 16.77 47.87 -53.03
N ALA A 27 15.88 46.89 -53.02
CA ALA A 27 15.02 46.58 -54.18
C ALA A 27 13.94 47.63 -54.45
N SER A 28 13.48 48.32 -53.41
CA SER A 28 12.50 49.44 -53.56
C SER A 28 13.11 50.73 -54.05
N GLY A 29 14.42 50.80 -54.22
CA GLY A 29 15.11 52.01 -54.73
C GLY A 29 15.16 53.12 -53.62
N VAL A 30 14.87 52.83 -52.42
CA VAL A 30 14.95 53.80 -51.29
C VAL A 30 16.38 53.90 -50.81
N GLU A 31 17.06 54.99 -51.17
CA GLU A 31 18.39 55.30 -50.60
C GLU A 31 18.26 56.16 -49.36
N MET A 32 18.75 55.59 -48.25
CA MET A 32 18.91 56.34 -46.99
C MET A 32 20.25 57.11 -47.06
N THR A 33 20.22 58.42 -46.99
CA THR A 33 21.41 59.25 -46.94
C THR A 33 21.60 59.95 -45.63
N VAL A 34 22.81 59.92 -45.10
CA VAL A 34 23.20 60.65 -43.87
C VAL A 34 24.41 61.51 -44.21
N GLY A 35 24.25 62.83 -44.10
CA GLY A 35 25.28 63.79 -44.51
C GLY A 35 25.70 63.73 -45.96
N GLY A 36 24.74 63.39 -46.87
CA GLY A 36 24.97 63.34 -48.30
C GLY A 36 25.67 62.06 -48.84
N ARG A 37 25.86 61.06 -47.97
CA ARG A 37 26.41 59.72 -48.29
C ARG A 37 25.36 58.64 -48.15
N SER A 38 25.37 57.67 -49.04
CA SER A 38 24.47 56.51 -48.91
C SER A 38 24.83 55.71 -47.65
N ALA A 39 23.84 55.53 -46.76
CA ALA A 39 23.96 54.83 -45.51
C ALA A 39 23.09 53.58 -45.40
N THR A 40 22.41 53.19 -46.48
CA THR A 40 21.42 52.08 -46.48
C THR A 40 22.00 50.77 -45.94
N LEU A 41 23.19 50.38 -46.34
CA LEU A 41 23.86 49.17 -45.88
C LEU A 41 24.25 49.24 -44.38
N ALA A 42 24.70 50.41 -43.92
CA ALA A 42 25.07 50.60 -42.51
C ALA A 42 23.83 50.53 -41.59
N VAL A 43 22.72 51.13 -42.03
CA VAL A 43 21.44 51.07 -41.32
C VAL A 43 20.90 49.64 -41.29
N GLY A 44 20.92 48.93 -42.42
CA GLY A 44 20.51 47.53 -42.48
C GLY A 44 21.34 46.60 -41.59
N ALA A 45 22.66 46.79 -41.58
CA ALA A 45 23.56 46.02 -40.71
C ALA A 45 23.27 46.27 -39.21
N THR A 46 22.94 47.53 -38.84
CA THR A 46 22.59 47.87 -37.45
C THR A 46 21.28 47.23 -37.04
N PHE A 47 20.25 47.27 -37.90
CA PHE A 47 18.99 46.59 -37.64
C PHE A 47 19.16 45.08 -37.59
N GLY A 48 19.88 44.46 -38.50
CA GLY A 48 20.16 43.02 -38.50
C GLY A 48 20.86 42.55 -37.23
N SER A 49 21.89 43.30 -36.79
CA SER A 49 22.58 42.97 -35.54
C SER A 49 21.69 43.13 -34.31
N SER A 50 20.84 44.17 -34.29
CA SER A 50 19.86 44.37 -33.16
C SER A 50 18.82 43.28 -33.13
N PHE A 51 18.24 42.88 -34.23
CA PHE A 51 17.30 41.76 -34.31
C PHE A 51 17.95 40.43 -33.99
N GLY A 52 19.19 40.21 -34.41
CA GLY A 52 19.98 39.03 -34.04
C GLY A 52 20.24 38.93 -32.54
N ALA A 53 20.64 40.04 -31.91
CA ALA A 53 20.86 40.11 -30.48
C ALA A 53 19.55 39.88 -29.69
N LEU A 54 18.45 40.49 -30.11
CA LEU A 54 17.16 40.31 -29.50
C LEU A 54 16.66 38.85 -29.60
N GLY A 55 16.77 38.25 -30.78
CA GLY A 55 16.41 36.86 -31.03
C GLY A 55 17.24 35.89 -30.19
N PHE A 56 18.56 36.15 -30.08
CA PHE A 56 19.44 35.36 -29.19
C PHE A 56 19.05 35.47 -27.73
N LEU A 57 18.77 36.65 -27.21
CA LEU A 57 18.33 36.87 -25.83
C LEU A 57 16.99 36.20 -25.54
N LEU A 58 16.04 36.29 -26.47
CA LEU A 58 14.75 35.64 -26.36
C LEU A 58 14.89 34.10 -26.34
N GLY A 59 15.73 33.56 -27.22
CA GLY A 59 16.07 32.14 -27.24
C GLY A 59 16.69 31.65 -25.93
N ARG A 60 17.61 32.43 -25.36
CA ARG A 60 18.19 32.14 -24.04
C ARG A 60 17.15 32.17 -22.90
N LEU A 61 16.24 33.15 -22.95
CA LEU A 61 15.17 33.26 -21.93
C LEU A 61 14.21 32.06 -21.99
N ILE A 62 13.78 31.65 -23.19
CA ILE A 62 12.93 30.48 -23.39
C ILE A 62 13.63 29.23 -22.88
N GLN A 63 14.92 29.07 -23.19
CA GLN A 63 15.71 27.93 -22.74
C GLN A 63 15.90 27.90 -21.23
N ALA A 64 16.17 29.06 -20.59
CA ALA A 64 16.28 29.19 -19.17
C ALA A 64 14.96 28.83 -18.45
N ARG A 65 13.82 29.30 -18.96
CA ARG A 65 12.50 28.95 -18.44
C ARG A 65 12.16 27.46 -18.60
N ALA A 66 12.53 26.84 -19.73
CA ALA A 66 12.32 25.42 -19.95
C ALA A 66 13.14 24.55 -18.95
N ARG A 67 14.41 24.94 -18.70
CA ARG A 67 15.25 24.27 -17.72
C ARG A 67 14.69 24.43 -16.30
N ALA A 68 14.34 25.65 -15.90
CA ALA A 68 13.79 25.93 -14.58
C ALA A 68 12.50 25.11 -14.29
N ARG A 69 11.64 24.90 -15.34
CA ARG A 69 10.46 24.04 -15.19
C ARG A 69 10.84 22.57 -15.02
N ALA A 70 11.75 22.07 -15.84
CA ALA A 70 12.22 20.68 -15.72
C ALA A 70 12.89 20.40 -14.37
N ASP A 71 13.65 21.33 -13.85
CA ASP A 71 14.27 21.25 -12.52
C ASP A 71 13.19 21.28 -11.43
N ALA A 72 12.20 22.17 -11.54
CA ALA A 72 11.09 22.25 -10.59
C ALA A 72 10.26 20.94 -10.56
N ASP A 73 9.96 20.34 -11.71
CA ASP A 73 9.25 19.06 -11.80
C ASP A 73 10.07 17.90 -11.21
N THR A 74 11.38 17.97 -11.33
CA THR A 74 12.28 16.97 -10.73
C THR A 74 12.33 17.10 -9.23
N ILE A 75 12.48 18.32 -8.72
CA ILE A 75 12.47 18.61 -7.28
C ILE A 75 11.11 18.21 -6.67
N ALA A 76 10.00 18.53 -7.33
CA ALA A 76 8.67 18.16 -6.84
C ALA A 76 8.51 16.63 -6.70
N ARG A 77 9.01 15.85 -7.68
CA ARG A 77 9.00 14.38 -7.61
C ARG A 77 9.88 13.85 -6.48
N GLN A 78 11.07 14.41 -6.31
CA GLN A 78 11.98 14.01 -5.21
C GLN A 78 11.42 14.35 -3.85
N LEU A 79 10.74 15.49 -3.70
CA LEU A 79 10.06 15.85 -2.45
C LEU A 79 8.91 14.89 -2.13
N ALA A 80 8.08 14.55 -3.10
CA ALA A 80 6.98 13.59 -2.91
C ALA A 80 7.51 12.20 -2.50
N GLU A 81 8.57 11.71 -3.14
CA GLU A 81 9.23 10.44 -2.79
C GLU A 81 9.85 10.49 -1.37
N LEU A 82 10.45 11.62 -1.02
CA LEU A 82 11.03 11.83 0.31
C LEU A 82 9.95 11.86 1.40
N GLU A 83 8.83 12.55 1.16
CA GLU A 83 7.68 12.61 2.09
C GLU A 83 7.08 11.21 2.30
N GLU A 84 6.92 10.43 1.24
CA GLU A 84 6.41 9.07 1.33
C GLU A 84 7.36 8.15 2.13
N THR A 85 8.66 8.21 1.85
CA THR A 85 9.66 7.43 2.58
C THR A 85 9.76 7.85 4.04
N GLN A 86 9.67 9.14 4.33
CA GLN A 86 9.69 9.66 5.69
C GLN A 86 8.44 9.24 6.49
N ALA A 87 7.25 9.27 5.87
CA ALA A 87 6.02 8.81 6.49
C ALA A 87 6.09 7.30 6.82
N ALA A 88 6.57 6.48 5.89
CA ALA A 88 6.78 5.05 6.10
C ALA A 88 7.80 4.78 7.22
N TRP A 89 8.91 5.53 7.25
CA TRP A 89 9.92 5.40 8.30
C TRP A 89 9.37 5.76 9.69
N LEU A 90 8.64 6.88 9.81
CA LEU A 90 8.01 7.29 11.07
C LEU A 90 6.98 6.26 11.57
N GLN A 91 6.21 5.68 10.67
CA GLN A 91 5.27 4.63 11.00
C GLN A 91 6.01 3.38 11.51
N SER A 92 7.07 2.98 10.84
CA SER A 92 7.94 1.86 11.27
C SER A 92 8.57 2.10 12.64
N GLU A 93 9.07 3.29 12.90
CA GLU A 93 9.66 3.65 14.20
C GLU A 93 8.63 3.61 15.34
N LYS A 94 7.41 4.14 15.10
CA LYS A 94 6.31 4.04 16.07
C LYS A 94 5.96 2.59 16.38
N LEU A 95 5.90 1.74 15.36
CA LEU A 95 5.62 0.31 15.52
C LEU A 95 6.74 -0.41 16.27
N ALA A 96 7.99 -0.12 15.96
CA ALA A 96 9.14 -0.68 16.66
C ALA A 96 9.21 -0.24 18.14
N ALA A 97 8.88 1.02 18.43
CA ALA A 97 8.77 1.52 19.80
C ALA A 97 7.65 0.83 20.57
N LEU A 98 6.46 0.69 19.95
CA LEU A 98 5.33 -0.04 20.49
C LEU A 98 5.71 -1.51 20.77
N GLY A 99 6.47 -2.13 19.86
CA GLY A 99 6.95 -3.50 19.98
C GLY A 99 7.88 -3.72 21.16
N ARG A 100 8.82 -2.83 21.37
CA ARG A 100 9.72 -2.90 22.54
C ARG A 100 8.97 -2.76 23.86
N LEU A 101 8.03 -1.81 23.92
CA LEU A 101 7.16 -1.63 25.10
C LEU A 101 6.22 -2.83 25.30
N ALA A 102 5.59 -3.32 24.25
CA ALA A 102 4.69 -4.46 24.31
C ALA A 102 5.42 -5.73 24.76
N ALA A 103 6.66 -5.96 24.34
CA ALA A 103 7.44 -7.12 24.76
C ALA A 103 7.77 -7.12 26.27
N GLY A 104 8.10 -5.96 26.82
CA GLY A 104 8.30 -5.81 28.27
C GLY A 104 6.99 -6.00 29.06
N ILE A 105 5.94 -5.30 28.65
CA ILE A 105 4.65 -5.33 29.35
C ILE A 105 3.94 -6.68 29.18
N ALA A 106 4.11 -7.36 28.06
CA ALA A 106 3.40 -8.63 27.82
C ALA A 106 3.69 -9.72 28.83
N HIS A 107 4.93 -9.86 29.26
CA HIS A 107 5.27 -10.80 30.32
C HIS A 107 4.70 -10.37 31.67
N GLU A 108 4.74 -9.06 31.97
CA GLU A 108 4.23 -8.51 33.23
C GLU A 108 2.69 -8.54 33.29
N VAL A 109 1.98 -8.44 32.16
CA VAL A 109 0.52 -8.55 32.07
C VAL A 109 0.07 -10.02 32.05
N ARG A 110 0.78 -10.89 31.34
CA ARG A 110 0.41 -12.32 31.24
C ARG A 110 0.47 -13.03 32.60
N ASN A 111 1.44 -12.67 33.44
CA ASN A 111 1.59 -13.28 34.77
C ASN A 111 0.33 -13.07 35.67
N PRO A 112 -0.14 -11.83 35.92
CA PRO A 112 -1.37 -11.64 36.71
C PRO A 112 -2.62 -12.23 36.04
N LEU A 113 -2.71 -12.16 34.70
CA LEU A 113 -3.82 -12.81 33.98
C LEU A 113 -3.82 -14.33 34.20
N GLY A 114 -2.67 -14.98 34.20
CA GLY A 114 -2.53 -16.40 34.52
C GLY A 114 -3.00 -16.73 35.91
N VAL A 115 -2.67 -15.91 36.92
CA VAL A 115 -3.13 -16.07 38.31
C VAL A 115 -4.65 -15.90 38.40
N ILE A 116 -5.21 -14.83 37.77
CA ILE A 116 -6.66 -14.58 37.77
C ILE A 116 -7.41 -15.75 37.14
N ARG A 117 -6.93 -16.25 35.99
CA ARG A 117 -7.51 -17.40 35.30
C ARG A 117 -7.47 -18.67 36.15
N ALA A 118 -6.32 -18.97 36.76
CA ALA A 118 -6.16 -20.14 37.64
C ALA A 118 -7.07 -20.05 38.87
N SER A 119 -7.17 -18.87 39.49
CA SER A 119 -8.07 -18.65 40.65
C SER A 119 -9.53 -18.81 40.26
N ALA A 120 -9.95 -18.23 39.10
CA ALA A 120 -11.31 -18.39 38.60
C ALA A 120 -11.64 -19.86 38.28
N THR A 121 -10.68 -20.63 37.74
CA THR A 121 -10.84 -22.06 37.47
C THR A 121 -11.03 -22.84 38.79
N MET A 122 -10.19 -22.58 39.79
CA MET A 122 -10.27 -23.25 41.11
C MET A 122 -11.60 -22.96 41.81
N VAL A 123 -12.05 -21.70 41.80
CA VAL A 123 -13.34 -21.32 42.39
C VAL A 123 -14.50 -21.95 41.62
N GLN A 124 -14.44 -22.00 40.29
CA GLN A 124 -15.47 -22.60 39.42
C GLN A 124 -15.72 -24.08 39.74
N GLU A 125 -14.67 -24.84 40.07
CA GLU A 125 -14.76 -26.27 40.43
C GLU A 125 -15.57 -26.54 41.71
N SER A 126 -15.81 -25.50 42.51
CA SER A 126 -16.57 -25.60 43.77
C SER A 126 -18.07 -25.32 43.60
N PHE A 127 -18.54 -24.99 42.39
CA PHE A 127 -19.91 -24.61 42.08
C PHE A 127 -20.55 -25.52 41.03
N ASP A 128 -21.88 -25.67 41.09
CA ASP A 128 -22.65 -26.37 40.07
C ASP A 128 -22.74 -25.49 38.80
N PRO A 129 -22.72 -26.08 37.59
CA PRO A 129 -22.90 -25.34 36.33
C PRO A 129 -24.17 -24.48 36.26
N ALA A 130 -25.20 -24.78 37.05
CA ALA A 130 -26.42 -23.96 37.14
C ALA A 130 -26.23 -22.70 38.00
N ASP A 131 -25.21 -22.64 38.83
CA ASP A 131 -24.96 -21.53 39.74
C ASP A 131 -24.53 -20.26 39.03
N GLU A 132 -24.94 -19.12 39.57
CA GLU A 132 -24.51 -17.81 39.08
C GLU A 132 -23.00 -17.59 39.26
N ALA A 133 -22.44 -18.12 40.36
CA ALA A 133 -21.01 -18.07 40.63
C ALA A 133 -20.20 -18.87 39.59
N PHE A 134 -20.69 -20.04 39.16
CA PHE A 134 -20.05 -20.79 38.07
C PHE A 134 -19.96 -19.96 36.78
N ARG A 135 -21.09 -19.33 36.40
CA ARG A 135 -21.15 -18.46 35.19
C ARG A 135 -20.26 -17.24 35.32
N ALA A 136 -20.17 -16.64 36.50
CA ALA A 136 -19.26 -15.52 36.76
C ALA A 136 -17.79 -15.91 36.60
N CYS A 137 -17.40 -17.07 37.15
CA CYS A 137 -16.05 -17.60 36.97
C CYS A 137 -15.73 -17.93 35.51
N GLN A 138 -16.70 -18.49 34.76
CA GLN A 138 -16.57 -18.75 33.36
C GLN A 138 -16.32 -17.43 32.58
N PHE A 139 -17.09 -16.38 32.84
CA PHE A 139 -16.91 -15.07 32.23
C PHE A 139 -15.53 -14.47 32.54
N ILE A 140 -15.03 -14.58 33.78
CA ILE A 140 -13.68 -14.10 34.14
C ILE A 140 -12.61 -14.85 33.35
N ARG A 141 -12.75 -16.15 33.15
CA ARG A 141 -11.81 -16.95 32.35
C ARG A 141 -11.81 -16.54 30.90
N GLU A 142 -12.99 -16.40 30.28
CA GLU A 142 -13.15 -15.98 28.90
C GLU A 142 -12.54 -14.59 28.66
N GLU A 143 -12.76 -13.64 29.58
CA GLU A 143 -12.19 -12.30 29.47
C GLU A 143 -10.67 -12.31 29.67
N THR A 144 -10.15 -13.15 30.56
CA THR A 144 -8.71 -13.33 30.76
C THR A 144 -8.05 -13.94 29.53
N ASP A 145 -8.67 -14.94 28.90
CA ASP A 145 -8.18 -15.52 27.64
C ASP A 145 -8.23 -14.51 26.48
N ARG A 146 -9.25 -13.67 26.44
CA ARG A 146 -9.36 -12.55 25.48
C ARG A 146 -8.22 -11.55 25.65
N LEU A 147 -7.90 -11.16 26.88
CA LEU A 147 -6.80 -10.22 27.16
C LEU A 147 -5.43 -10.82 26.80
N ASP A 148 -5.20 -12.11 27.06
CA ASP A 148 -3.96 -12.78 26.63
C ASP A 148 -3.85 -12.82 25.10
N GLY A 149 -4.96 -13.05 24.39
CA GLY A 149 -5.05 -12.95 22.94
C GLY A 149 -4.70 -11.56 22.41
N LEU A 150 -5.21 -10.50 23.04
CA LEU A 150 -4.85 -9.10 22.69
C LEU A 150 -3.35 -8.84 22.85
N VAL A 151 -2.77 -9.27 23.97
CA VAL A 151 -1.32 -9.11 24.23
C VAL A 151 -0.50 -9.88 23.20
N LYS A 152 -0.91 -11.11 22.83
CA LYS A 152 -0.24 -11.90 21.76
C LYS A 152 -0.32 -11.22 20.40
N SER A 153 -1.47 -10.70 20.03
CA SER A 153 -1.67 -10.00 18.77
C SER A 153 -0.83 -8.72 18.68
N LEU A 154 -0.77 -7.96 19.78
CA LEU A 154 0.06 -6.76 19.89
C LEU A 154 1.55 -7.08 19.74
N LEU A 155 2.03 -8.14 20.41
CA LEU A 155 3.41 -8.63 20.30
C LEU A 155 3.74 -9.10 18.88
N GLY A 156 2.84 -9.86 18.26
CA GLY A 156 2.99 -10.32 16.88
C GLY A 156 3.08 -9.15 15.91
N PHE A 157 2.22 -8.15 16.10
CA PHE A 157 2.21 -6.93 15.30
C PHE A 157 3.48 -6.08 15.48
N ALA A 158 4.08 -6.08 16.64
CA ALA A 158 5.23 -5.25 16.99
C ALA A 158 6.59 -5.85 16.63
N ARG A 159 6.68 -7.16 16.35
CA ARG A 159 7.94 -7.83 15.98
C ARG A 159 8.32 -7.53 14.53
N PRO A 160 9.62 -7.31 14.24
CA PRO A 160 10.09 -7.28 12.86
C PRO A 160 9.74 -8.57 12.14
N THR A 161 9.23 -8.46 10.92
CA THR A 161 8.89 -9.62 10.10
C THR A 161 10.15 -10.07 9.36
N GLU A 162 10.84 -11.09 9.87
CA GLU A 162 11.94 -11.74 9.15
C GLU A 162 11.35 -12.86 8.29
N LEU A 163 11.42 -12.69 6.96
CA LEU A 163 10.88 -13.66 6.02
C LEU A 163 11.83 -14.86 5.85
N ARG A 164 11.30 -16.06 6.01
CA ARG A 164 11.96 -17.31 5.62
C ARG A 164 11.32 -17.83 4.34
N SER A 165 11.63 -17.18 3.22
CA SER A 165 11.03 -17.50 1.92
C SER A 165 11.44 -18.89 1.44
N THR A 166 10.46 -19.77 1.30
CA THR A 166 10.57 -21.11 0.73
C THR A 166 9.49 -21.29 -0.34
N SER A 167 9.58 -22.37 -1.11
CA SER A 167 8.49 -22.76 -2.01
C SER A 167 7.38 -23.43 -1.21
N CYS A 168 6.14 -23.01 -1.41
CA CYS A 168 4.97 -23.58 -0.73
C CYS A 168 3.79 -23.80 -1.68
N SER A 169 3.10 -24.91 -1.51
CA SER A 169 1.85 -25.21 -2.21
C SER A 169 0.71 -24.43 -1.55
N VAL A 170 -0.02 -23.68 -2.37
CA VAL A 170 -1.20 -22.91 -1.91
C VAL A 170 -2.32 -23.83 -1.44
N GLU A 171 -2.48 -25.01 -2.04
CA GLU A 171 -3.45 -26.01 -1.58
C GLU A 171 -3.19 -26.46 -0.15
N LYS A 172 -1.92 -26.85 0.16
CA LYS A 172 -1.52 -27.23 1.51
C LYS A 172 -1.67 -26.08 2.51
N LEU A 173 -1.42 -24.86 2.04
CA LEU A 173 -1.59 -23.66 2.85
C LEU A 173 -3.07 -23.47 3.23
N PHE A 174 -3.98 -23.58 2.27
CA PHE A 174 -5.42 -23.49 2.52
C PHE A 174 -5.92 -24.61 3.45
N ASP A 175 -5.48 -25.85 3.23
CA ASP A 175 -5.83 -26.96 4.12
C ASP A 175 -5.40 -26.73 5.56
N ARG A 176 -4.17 -26.26 5.76
CA ARG A 176 -3.65 -25.90 7.09
C ARG A 176 -4.48 -24.80 7.75
N VAL A 177 -4.82 -23.74 7.01
CA VAL A 177 -5.61 -22.63 7.54
C VAL A 177 -7.02 -23.07 7.91
N LEU A 178 -7.69 -23.84 7.06
CA LEU A 178 -9.03 -24.36 7.33
C LEU A 178 -9.02 -25.32 8.54
N GLN A 179 -7.98 -26.14 8.70
CA GLN A 179 -7.81 -27.00 9.87
C GLN A 179 -7.63 -26.19 11.16
N LEU A 180 -6.85 -25.11 11.13
CA LEU A 180 -6.64 -24.23 12.28
C LEU A 180 -7.92 -23.47 12.66
N ALA A 181 -8.74 -23.09 11.67
CA ALA A 181 -9.98 -22.35 11.87
C ALA A 181 -11.21 -23.26 12.14
N ASP A 182 -11.09 -24.60 12.05
CA ASP A 182 -12.21 -25.55 12.04
C ASP A 182 -13.17 -25.37 13.24
N ALA A 183 -12.63 -25.26 14.45
CA ALA A 183 -13.45 -25.09 15.66
C ALA A 183 -14.27 -23.78 15.61
N GLU A 184 -13.65 -22.68 15.17
CA GLU A 184 -14.30 -21.37 15.05
C GLU A 184 -15.38 -21.38 13.95
N LEU A 185 -15.06 -21.94 12.78
CA LEU A 185 -16.00 -22.06 11.65
C LEU A 185 -17.22 -22.89 12.04
N ARG A 186 -17.04 -24.04 12.72
CA ARG A 186 -18.14 -24.88 13.21
C ARG A 186 -18.99 -24.17 14.26
N SER A 187 -18.36 -23.50 15.23
CA SER A 187 -19.09 -22.80 16.29
C SER A 187 -20.01 -21.73 15.73
N ARG A 188 -19.60 -21.09 14.62
CA ARG A 188 -20.37 -20.05 13.91
C ARG A 188 -21.22 -20.57 12.76
N ARG A 189 -21.25 -21.89 12.50
CA ARG A 189 -21.99 -22.51 11.39
C ARG A 189 -21.58 -21.95 10.03
N VAL A 190 -20.30 -21.73 9.81
CA VAL A 190 -19.74 -21.25 8.54
C VAL A 190 -19.26 -22.45 7.73
N GLU A 191 -19.73 -22.54 6.48
CA GLU A 191 -19.32 -23.59 5.55
C GLU A 191 -18.13 -23.14 4.72
N PRO A 192 -16.92 -23.73 4.91
CA PRO A 192 -15.76 -23.37 4.13
C PRO A 192 -15.74 -24.10 2.79
N ARG A 193 -15.30 -23.38 1.75
CA ARG A 193 -15.00 -23.91 0.41
C ARG A 193 -13.63 -23.44 -0.03
N ARG A 194 -12.98 -24.19 -0.90
CA ARG A 194 -11.71 -23.76 -1.51
C ARG A 194 -11.72 -24.02 -3.01
N ALA A 195 -11.09 -23.12 -3.75
CA ALA A 195 -10.86 -23.23 -5.19
C ALA A 195 -9.46 -22.73 -5.50
N VAL A 196 -8.61 -23.61 -6.01
CA VAL A 196 -7.25 -23.28 -6.44
C VAL A 196 -7.14 -23.54 -7.94
N ASP A 197 -6.68 -22.54 -8.67
CA ASP A 197 -6.44 -22.68 -10.11
C ASP A 197 -5.37 -23.75 -10.36
N PRO A 198 -5.65 -24.76 -11.19
CA PRO A 198 -4.65 -25.78 -11.53
C PRO A 198 -3.36 -25.21 -12.15
N GLY A 199 -3.41 -24.01 -12.74
CA GLY A 199 -2.26 -23.29 -13.27
C GLY A 199 -1.41 -22.63 -12.20
N LEU A 200 -1.88 -22.52 -10.96
CA LEU A 200 -1.14 -21.98 -9.85
C LEU A 200 -0.18 -23.04 -9.30
N GLY A 201 1.09 -22.94 -9.68
CA GLY A 201 2.15 -23.80 -9.17
C GLY A 201 2.49 -23.51 -7.69
N GLU A 202 3.77 -23.53 -7.37
CA GLU A 202 4.26 -23.17 -6.05
C GLU A 202 4.44 -21.65 -5.92
N LEU A 203 4.05 -21.10 -4.79
CA LEU A 203 4.27 -19.71 -4.40
C LEU A 203 5.55 -19.63 -3.56
N ARG A 204 6.45 -18.69 -3.85
CA ARG A 204 7.60 -18.41 -3.00
C ARG A 204 7.23 -17.42 -1.90
N GLY A 205 7.35 -17.86 -0.65
CA GLY A 205 7.02 -17.03 0.52
C GLY A 205 7.35 -17.74 1.81
N ASP A 206 7.04 -17.11 2.92
CA ASP A 206 7.12 -17.73 4.25
C ASP A 206 5.79 -18.42 4.56
N PRO A 207 5.74 -19.78 4.61
CA PRO A 207 4.48 -20.51 4.75
C PRO A 207 3.80 -20.27 6.11
N ASP A 208 4.55 -19.96 7.17
CA ASP A 208 3.99 -19.68 8.48
C ASP A 208 3.34 -18.30 8.53
N LEU A 209 3.98 -17.29 7.95
CA LEU A 209 3.42 -15.95 7.85
C LEU A 209 2.23 -15.90 6.87
N LEU A 210 2.30 -16.61 5.74
CA LEU A 210 1.17 -16.69 4.81
C LEU A 210 -0.02 -17.41 5.45
N ALA A 211 0.21 -18.48 6.23
CA ALA A 211 -0.85 -19.14 6.99
C ALA A 211 -1.46 -18.18 8.03
N GLN A 212 -0.63 -17.41 8.74
CA GLN A 212 -1.11 -16.38 9.68
C GLN A 212 -1.97 -15.33 8.97
N MET A 213 -1.51 -14.78 7.84
CA MET A 213 -2.27 -13.82 7.04
C MET A 213 -3.66 -14.35 6.66
N LEU A 214 -3.70 -15.56 6.11
CA LEU A 214 -4.96 -16.18 5.71
C LEU A 214 -5.85 -16.52 6.91
N LEU A 215 -5.28 -16.96 8.04
CA LEU A 215 -6.02 -17.25 9.26
C LEU A 215 -6.66 -15.97 9.83
N ASP A 216 -5.94 -14.85 9.84
CA ASP A 216 -6.48 -13.56 10.27
C ASP A 216 -7.67 -13.12 9.38
N LEU A 217 -7.59 -13.36 8.05
CA LEU A 217 -8.68 -13.08 7.11
C LEU A 217 -9.88 -14.02 7.32
N VAL A 218 -9.64 -15.33 7.48
CA VAL A 218 -10.69 -16.35 7.71
C VAL A 218 -11.42 -16.09 9.02
N THR A 219 -10.68 -15.81 10.09
CA THR A 219 -11.26 -15.50 11.41
C THR A 219 -12.09 -14.22 11.35
N ASN A 220 -11.59 -13.18 10.67
CA ASN A 220 -12.33 -11.93 10.50
C ASN A 220 -13.64 -12.13 9.71
N ALA A 221 -13.60 -12.95 8.66
CA ALA A 221 -14.78 -13.32 7.87
C ALA A 221 -15.79 -14.14 8.70
N ALA A 222 -15.31 -15.14 9.47
CA ALA A 222 -16.16 -15.94 10.35
C ALA A 222 -16.83 -15.07 11.42
N GLU A 223 -16.11 -14.15 12.03
CA GLU A 223 -16.66 -13.19 12.99
C GLU A 223 -17.73 -12.27 12.42
N ALA A 224 -17.67 -11.93 11.12
CA ALA A 224 -18.68 -11.13 10.45
C ALA A 224 -19.97 -11.92 10.14
N MET A 225 -19.95 -13.25 10.25
CA MET A 225 -21.08 -14.14 9.94
C MET A 225 -21.70 -14.74 11.21
N GLU A 226 -22.25 -13.90 12.10
CA GLU A 226 -22.82 -14.33 13.40
C GLU A 226 -23.94 -15.37 13.28
N SER A 227 -24.71 -15.33 12.18
CA SER A 227 -25.83 -16.25 11.94
C SER A 227 -25.46 -17.45 11.05
N GLY A 228 -24.18 -17.68 10.81
CA GLY A 228 -23.70 -18.65 9.84
C GLY A 228 -23.58 -18.07 8.44
N GLY A 229 -22.97 -18.83 7.54
CA GLY A 229 -22.75 -18.40 6.16
C GLY A 229 -21.81 -19.29 5.38
N SER A 230 -21.32 -18.82 4.25
CA SER A 230 -20.31 -19.48 3.43
C SER A 230 -19.04 -18.66 3.35
N LEU A 231 -17.92 -19.36 3.46
CA LEU A 231 -16.57 -18.81 3.31
C LEU A 231 -15.91 -19.48 2.12
N GLU A 232 -15.30 -18.71 1.24
CA GLU A 232 -14.60 -19.26 0.09
C GLU A 232 -13.17 -18.72 0.02
N LEU A 233 -12.20 -19.64 0.02
CA LEU A 233 -10.79 -19.36 -0.24
C LEU A 233 -10.52 -19.65 -1.72
N ARG A 234 -10.11 -18.63 -2.47
CA ARG A 234 -9.76 -18.78 -3.90
C ARG A 234 -8.31 -18.43 -4.11
N ALA A 235 -7.66 -19.14 -5.02
CA ALA A 235 -6.33 -18.80 -5.47
C ALA A 235 -6.25 -18.93 -7.00
N ARG A 236 -5.69 -17.91 -7.66
CA ARG A 236 -5.52 -17.88 -9.11
C ARG A 236 -4.26 -17.13 -9.53
N VAL A 237 -3.79 -17.42 -10.74
CA VAL A 237 -2.67 -16.69 -11.36
C VAL A 237 -3.19 -15.43 -12.05
N ALA A 238 -2.47 -14.32 -11.90
CA ALA A 238 -2.72 -13.07 -12.61
C ALA A 238 -1.40 -12.44 -13.06
N GLY A 239 -0.94 -12.84 -14.25
CA GLY A 239 0.40 -12.48 -14.77
C GLY A 239 1.49 -13.11 -13.92
N ASP A 240 2.38 -12.32 -13.37
CA ASP A 240 3.49 -12.76 -12.52
C ASP A 240 3.12 -12.88 -11.03
N ASP A 241 1.83 -12.65 -10.69
CA ASP A 241 1.33 -12.64 -9.33
C ASP A 241 0.36 -13.81 -9.06
N ALA A 242 0.34 -14.27 -7.81
CA ALA A 242 -0.73 -15.08 -7.25
C ALA A 242 -1.75 -14.16 -6.60
N LEU A 243 -3.03 -14.37 -6.88
CA LEU A 243 -4.14 -13.72 -6.17
C LEU A 243 -4.74 -14.73 -5.19
N LEU A 244 -4.63 -14.44 -3.90
CA LEU A 244 -5.26 -15.19 -2.82
C LEU A 244 -6.45 -14.37 -2.30
N GLU A 245 -7.65 -14.95 -2.36
CA GLU A 245 -8.89 -14.27 -1.99
C GLU A 245 -9.59 -15.04 -0.87
N VAL A 246 -10.09 -14.30 0.12
CA VAL A 246 -11.00 -14.81 1.14
C VAL A 246 -12.30 -14.04 1.00
N ALA A 247 -13.34 -14.75 0.61
CA ALA A 247 -14.69 -14.20 0.38
C ALA A 247 -15.67 -14.79 1.38
N ASP A 248 -16.48 -13.95 1.99
CA ASP A 248 -17.55 -14.33 2.92
C ASP A 248 -18.94 -13.92 2.39
N SER A 249 -19.97 -14.49 2.99
CA SER A 249 -21.37 -14.12 2.72
C SER A 249 -21.96 -13.22 3.81
N GLY A 250 -21.11 -12.54 4.57
CA GLY A 250 -21.52 -11.65 5.65
C GLY A 250 -22.07 -10.30 5.16
N PRO A 251 -22.12 -9.29 6.02
CA PRO A 251 -22.70 -7.98 5.69
C PRO A 251 -21.86 -7.16 4.70
N GLY A 252 -20.61 -7.57 4.42
CA GLY A 252 -19.70 -6.80 3.59
C GLY A 252 -18.93 -5.72 4.34
N ILE A 253 -18.16 -4.94 3.60
CA ILE A 253 -17.40 -3.78 4.10
C ILE A 253 -17.91 -2.55 3.36
N ALA A 254 -18.35 -1.52 4.08
CA ALA A 254 -18.79 -0.28 3.46
C ALA A 254 -17.60 0.46 2.80
N ASP A 255 -17.82 1.11 1.66
CA ASP A 255 -16.76 1.81 0.92
C ASP A 255 -16.00 2.83 1.77
N ALA A 256 -16.72 3.54 2.65
CA ALA A 256 -16.12 4.50 3.58
C ALA A 256 -15.21 3.86 4.65
N GLU A 257 -15.43 2.57 4.95
CA GLU A 257 -14.67 1.80 5.93
C GLU A 257 -13.53 1.00 5.30
N ALA A 258 -13.66 0.65 4.02
CA ALA A 258 -12.71 -0.20 3.30
C ALA A 258 -11.26 0.31 3.36
N ALA A 259 -11.06 1.63 3.23
CA ALA A 259 -9.75 2.25 3.33
C ALA A 259 -9.15 2.16 4.74
N ARG A 260 -10.02 2.29 5.78
CA ARG A 260 -9.61 2.30 7.20
C ARG A 260 -9.55 0.91 7.82
N ALA A 261 -10.19 -0.09 7.20
CA ALA A 261 -10.25 -1.45 7.72
C ALA A 261 -8.86 -2.08 7.95
N PHE A 262 -7.84 -1.60 7.24
CA PHE A 262 -6.45 -2.04 7.36
C PHE A 262 -5.60 -1.16 8.30
N GLU A 263 -6.17 -0.10 8.89
CA GLU A 263 -5.48 0.70 9.90
C GLU A 263 -5.37 -0.08 11.22
N PRO A 264 -4.21 -0.06 11.89
CA PRO A 264 -4.07 -0.70 13.19
C PRO A 264 -5.05 -0.13 14.22
N PHE A 265 -5.64 -1.01 15.03
CA PHE A 265 -6.63 -0.69 16.08
C PHE A 265 -7.99 -0.20 15.55
N TYR A 266 -8.18 -0.11 14.24
CA TYR A 266 -9.49 0.20 13.70
C TYR A 266 -10.39 -1.05 13.74
N THR A 267 -11.55 -0.93 14.36
CA THR A 267 -12.54 -2.01 14.44
C THR A 267 -13.95 -1.45 14.66
N THR A 268 -14.92 -2.04 14.02
CA THR A 268 -16.35 -1.80 14.24
C THR A 268 -16.96 -2.84 15.21
N LYS A 269 -16.19 -3.87 15.59
CA LYS A 269 -16.64 -4.97 16.46
C LYS A 269 -16.40 -4.62 17.93
N PRO A 270 -17.38 -4.81 18.84
CA PRO A 270 -17.23 -4.47 20.27
C PRO A 270 -16.08 -5.18 20.98
N ARG A 271 -15.71 -6.38 20.50
CA ARG A 271 -14.63 -7.21 21.08
C ARG A 271 -13.44 -7.37 20.14
N GLY A 272 -13.43 -6.66 19.01
CA GLY A 272 -12.36 -6.72 18.03
C GLY A 272 -11.10 -6.00 18.51
N THR A 273 -9.92 -6.51 18.13
CA THR A 273 -8.63 -5.88 18.42
C THR A 273 -8.25 -4.82 17.40
N GLY A 274 -8.82 -4.89 16.19
CA GLY A 274 -8.43 -4.07 15.04
C GLY A 274 -7.01 -4.34 14.54
N LEU A 275 -6.39 -5.47 14.90
CA LEU A 275 -5.02 -5.81 14.51
C LEU A 275 -4.95 -6.87 13.40
N GLY A 276 -5.98 -7.71 13.22
CA GLY A 276 -5.94 -8.84 12.27
C GLY A 276 -5.72 -8.40 10.83
N LEU A 277 -6.56 -7.49 10.29
CA LEU A 277 -6.42 -6.98 8.92
C LEU A 277 -5.13 -6.17 8.72
N ALA A 278 -4.71 -5.42 9.73
CA ALA A 278 -3.45 -4.68 9.70
C ALA A 278 -2.24 -5.64 9.66
N MET A 279 -2.28 -6.75 10.41
CA MET A 279 -1.26 -7.80 10.38
C MET A 279 -1.26 -8.50 9.04
N ALA A 280 -2.41 -8.87 8.51
CA ALA A 280 -2.54 -9.49 7.19
C ALA A 280 -1.94 -8.60 6.10
N ARG A 281 -2.22 -7.29 6.11
CA ARG A 281 -1.63 -6.33 5.18
C ARG A 281 -0.12 -6.25 5.31
N ARG A 282 0.39 -6.20 6.53
CA ARG A 282 1.83 -6.15 6.79
C ARG A 282 2.55 -7.40 6.26
N ILE A 283 1.96 -8.58 6.43
CA ILE A 283 2.50 -9.83 5.90
C ILE A 283 2.51 -9.81 4.36
N ALA A 284 1.42 -9.34 3.72
CA ALA A 284 1.35 -9.21 2.25
C ALA A 284 2.46 -8.27 1.73
N VAL A 285 2.62 -7.09 2.35
CA VAL A 285 3.67 -6.12 2.00
C VAL A 285 5.07 -6.68 2.21
N ALA A 286 5.31 -7.40 3.32
CA ALA A 286 6.58 -8.06 3.56
C ALA A 286 6.94 -9.09 2.46
N HIS A 287 5.94 -9.71 1.84
CA HIS A 287 6.11 -10.59 0.68
C HIS A 287 6.24 -9.85 -0.66
N GLY A 288 6.29 -8.52 -0.65
CA GLY A 288 6.36 -7.69 -1.87
C GLY A 288 5.02 -7.53 -2.58
N GLY A 289 3.93 -7.82 -1.90
CA GLY A 289 2.57 -7.78 -2.42
C GLY A 289 1.70 -6.68 -1.84
N THR A 290 0.39 -6.78 -2.10
CA THR A 290 -0.63 -5.87 -1.60
C THR A 290 -1.81 -6.63 -1.01
N LEU A 291 -2.57 -5.98 -0.11
CA LEU A 291 -3.83 -6.48 0.43
C LEU A 291 -4.91 -5.41 0.27
N GLU A 292 -6.04 -5.79 -0.30
CA GLU A 292 -7.15 -4.89 -0.58
C GLU A 292 -8.51 -5.54 -0.29
N ALA A 293 -9.50 -4.73 0.10
CA ALA A 293 -10.88 -5.14 0.14
C ALA A 293 -11.50 -4.89 -1.25
N VAL A 294 -12.13 -5.92 -1.80
CA VAL A 294 -12.80 -5.85 -3.10
C VAL A 294 -14.25 -6.27 -2.93
N GLN A 295 -15.13 -5.80 -3.83
CA GLN A 295 -16.51 -6.27 -3.81
C GLN A 295 -16.57 -7.76 -4.15
N ALA A 296 -17.31 -8.54 -3.38
CA ALA A 296 -17.49 -9.97 -3.62
C ALA A 296 -18.21 -10.18 -4.97
N GLN A 297 -17.47 -10.53 -6.02
CA GLN A 297 -18.05 -10.91 -7.31
C GLN A 297 -18.39 -12.41 -7.29
N GLY A 298 -19.67 -12.73 -7.46
CA GLY A 298 -20.06 -14.10 -7.84
C GLY A 298 -20.75 -14.96 -6.80
N SER A 299 -21.11 -14.49 -5.62
CA SER A 299 -22.12 -15.16 -4.80
C SER A 299 -23.50 -14.77 -5.36
N GLY A 300 -24.13 -15.64 -6.15
CA GLY A 300 -25.42 -15.41 -6.79
C GLY A 300 -26.62 -15.20 -5.83
N ARG A 301 -26.38 -14.61 -4.68
CA ARG A 301 -27.36 -14.10 -3.73
C ARG A 301 -27.14 -12.61 -3.54
N ALA A 302 -28.19 -11.84 -3.67
CA ALA A 302 -28.26 -10.43 -3.32
C ALA A 302 -28.02 -10.25 -1.80
N GLY A 303 -26.74 -10.14 -1.40
CA GLY A 303 -26.29 -9.87 -0.05
C GLY A 303 -24.79 -9.62 -0.17
N ALA A 304 -24.38 -8.40 0.13
CA ALA A 304 -23.04 -7.90 -0.07
C ALA A 304 -22.05 -8.55 0.90
N GLY A 305 -21.54 -9.74 0.58
CA GLY A 305 -20.40 -10.32 1.30
C GLY A 305 -19.14 -9.48 1.11
N ALA A 306 -18.15 -9.64 2.00
CA ALA A 306 -16.84 -9.07 1.81
C ALA A 306 -15.92 -10.03 1.06
N CYS A 307 -14.97 -9.46 0.33
CA CYS A 307 -13.85 -10.20 -0.24
C CYS A 307 -12.56 -9.43 0.04
N VAL A 308 -11.61 -10.09 0.66
CA VAL A 308 -10.26 -9.53 0.86
C VAL A 308 -9.30 -10.30 -0.04
N ARG A 309 -8.54 -9.54 -0.85
CA ARG A 309 -7.61 -10.07 -1.84
C ARG A 309 -6.18 -9.70 -1.48
N ALA A 310 -5.33 -10.71 -1.39
CA ALA A 310 -3.88 -10.54 -1.37
C ALA A 310 -3.34 -10.79 -2.79
N ARG A 311 -2.51 -9.87 -3.28
CA ARG A 311 -1.74 -10.02 -4.51
C ARG A 311 -0.29 -10.22 -4.12
N LEU A 312 0.31 -11.34 -4.47
CA LEU A 312 1.67 -11.72 -4.09
C LEU A 312 2.48 -12.12 -5.32
N PRO A 313 3.73 -11.66 -5.49
CA PRO A 313 4.58 -12.08 -6.60
C PRO A 313 4.90 -13.59 -6.50
N LEU A 314 4.68 -14.34 -7.58
CA LEU A 314 4.98 -15.79 -7.65
C LEU A 314 6.45 -16.10 -7.39
N ALA A 315 7.34 -15.25 -7.87
CA ALA A 315 8.79 -15.37 -7.68
C ALA A 315 9.25 -15.10 -6.23
N GLY A 316 8.34 -14.67 -5.37
CA GLY A 316 8.61 -14.26 -3.99
C GLY A 316 9.07 -12.81 -3.86
N PRO A 317 9.34 -12.37 -2.62
CA PRO A 317 9.75 -11.00 -2.36
C PRO A 317 11.06 -10.66 -3.09
N PRO A 318 11.20 -9.41 -3.58
CA PRO A 318 12.44 -8.98 -4.20
C PRO A 318 13.60 -9.14 -3.21
N SER A 319 14.74 -9.64 -3.70
CA SER A 319 15.94 -9.99 -2.92
C SER A 319 16.68 -8.78 -2.32
N ARG A 320 15.99 -7.79 -1.80
CA ARG A 320 16.58 -6.65 -1.08
C ARG A 320 16.15 -6.70 0.38
N GLY A 321 17.20 -6.73 1.20
CA GLY A 321 17.24 -6.79 2.63
C GLY A 321 16.12 -6.10 3.40
N ARG A 322 15.94 -6.56 4.66
CA ARG A 322 15.06 -6.04 5.70
C ARG A 322 14.15 -4.91 5.23
N ILE A 323 12.97 -5.26 4.74
CA ILE A 323 11.90 -4.29 4.58
C ILE A 323 11.47 -3.95 6.02
N LEU A 324 12.03 -2.86 6.55
CA LEU A 324 11.50 -2.19 7.73
C LEU A 324 10.19 -1.54 7.29
N VAL A 325 9.08 -2.27 7.46
CA VAL A 325 7.71 -1.74 7.25
C VAL A 325 7.11 -1.45 8.61
#